data_218d203877e3fd9c7876aa22ea5a23d8
#
_entry.id   218d203877e3fd9c7876aa22ea5a23d8
#
_cell.length_a   1.000
_cell.length_b   1.000
_cell.length_c   1.000
_cell.angle_alpha   90.00
_cell.angle_beta   90.00
_cell.angle_gamma   90.00
#
_symmetry.space_group_name_H-M   'P 1'
#
loop_
_entity.id
_entity.type
_entity.pdbx_description
1 polymer ?
#
loop_
_entity_poly.entity_id
_entity_poly.type
_entity_poly.pdbx_seq_one_letter_code
_entity_poly.pdbx_strand_id
1 'polypeptide(L)'
;TAEWLAGKTGDKISHQGLIHIWKDRRGKDSDNPSKRLKELEKANRKRKPKTAAEKKLSAAKRKQSDAKRRLTVAKKKLEELQPTQELETANLDFSVIESERQKKEVVFAPNAGPQTEFLAASEQEVLYGGAAGGGKSYGLLADPMRYFDNPNFNGIILRRTNDELRELLWKSQELYPKAFQGAKWQEKKSQWTFPSGAKLWLTYLERDQDVLRYQGQAFTYIAFDELTQYASPFAWTYMRSRLRTTDQSLPIYMRGTTNPGGPGHGWVKKMFIDPAPANKKFIAKDLDSGNDLVYPEGHARAGEPLFHRRFIPASLYDNPYLTEDGAYEANLLSLPEMQRRQLLEGDWGVADGAAFSEFRPNVHVIEPYDIPSEWVRFRSCDYGYSSYSAVHWFAIDPSYGTLINYRELYLSKHTGRDLARAVLEAEGSEKMQYGVLDSSCWHNRGQIGPSIAEEMIAMGCRWRPSDRTNGARIAGKNRLHEVLKVDEVTELPGIQFFNTCRQIIADLPVLPSDPRGTDDIDPRYATDHAYDSVRYAVMSRPRAFSPFDWGKGVPQQSWQPADATFGY
;
A
#
# COMPACT_ATOMS: atom_id res chain seq x y z
N THR A 1 43.79 -1.91 -5.52
CA THR A 1 44.30 -0.56 -5.29
C THR A 1 44.59 -0.31 -3.83
N ALA A 2 43.86 0.46 -3.04
CA ALA A 2 44.17 0.67 -1.62
C ALA A 2 44.06 -0.61 -0.78
N GLU A 3 43.05 -1.44 -1.04
CA GLU A 3 42.87 -2.75 -0.38
C GLU A 3 43.94 -3.77 -0.74
N TRP A 4 44.45 -3.76 -1.98
CA TRP A 4 45.51 -4.64 -2.40
C TRP A 4 46.86 -4.27 -1.76
N LEU A 5 47.11 -2.96 -1.53
CA LEU A 5 48.31 -2.49 -0.83
C LEU A 5 48.19 -2.65 0.68
N ALA A 6 47.01 -2.48 1.26
CA ALA A 6 46.75 -2.74 2.68
C ALA A 6 46.93 -4.22 3.05
N GLY A 7 46.57 -5.16 2.14
CA GLY A 7 46.81 -6.60 2.32
C GLY A 7 48.28 -7.02 2.34
N LYS A 8 49.20 -6.17 1.83
CA LYS A 8 50.64 -6.42 1.85
C LYS A 8 51.40 -5.75 3.00
N THR A 9 50.81 -4.71 3.61
CA THR A 9 51.48 -3.91 4.67
C THR A 9 50.77 -3.97 6.01
N GLY A 10 49.61 -4.54 6.10
CA GLY A 10 48.82 -4.68 7.34
C GLY A 10 48.16 -3.39 7.85
N ASP A 11 48.39 -2.23 7.21
CA ASP A 11 47.88 -0.94 7.66
C ASP A 11 46.85 -0.34 6.69
N LYS A 12 45.79 0.24 7.24
CA LYS A 12 44.81 1.04 6.46
C LYS A 12 45.43 2.40 6.12
N ILE A 13 45.92 2.55 4.90
CA ILE A 13 46.56 3.78 4.43
C ILE A 13 45.54 4.59 3.59
N SER A 14 45.39 5.88 3.91
CA SER A 14 44.53 6.81 3.15
C SER A 14 45.11 7.09 1.74
N HIS A 15 44.26 7.55 0.82
CA HIS A 15 44.68 7.90 -0.55
C HIS A 15 45.83 8.91 -0.60
N GLN A 16 45.89 9.86 0.34
CA GLN A 16 46.99 10.82 0.48
C GLN A 16 48.28 10.16 1.00
N GLY A 17 48.17 9.18 1.92
CA GLY A 17 49.29 8.40 2.42
C GLY A 17 49.94 7.55 1.32
N LEU A 18 49.19 6.99 0.40
CA LEU A 18 49.68 6.25 -0.76
C LEU A 18 50.48 7.13 -1.73
N ILE A 19 50.07 8.37 -1.94
CA ILE A 19 50.80 9.34 -2.77
C ILE A 19 52.15 9.72 -2.13
N HIS A 20 52.21 9.84 -0.79
CA HIS A 20 53.42 10.16 -0.06
C HIS A 20 54.45 9.02 -0.12
N ILE A 21 54.03 7.79 0.15
CA ILE A 21 54.89 6.58 0.09
C ILE A 21 55.44 6.38 -1.33
N TRP A 22 54.67 6.73 -2.34
CA TRP A 22 55.11 6.59 -3.72
C TRP A 22 56.12 7.66 -4.16
N LYS A 23 56.01 8.91 -3.63
CA LYS A 23 56.99 9.98 -3.85
C LYS A 23 58.34 9.69 -3.21
N ASP A 24 58.35 9.12 -2.00
CA ASP A 24 59.58 8.81 -1.28
C ASP A 24 60.39 7.65 -1.91
N ARG A 25 59.78 6.75 -2.65
CA ARG A 25 60.45 5.59 -3.24
C ARG A 25 61.06 5.80 -4.64
N ARG A 26 60.78 6.92 -5.32
CA ARG A 26 61.16 7.09 -6.73
C ARG A 26 61.76 8.44 -7.12
N GLY A 27 62.48 9.12 -6.28
CA GLY A 27 63.21 10.32 -6.71
C GLY A 27 62.42 11.27 -7.62
N LYS A 28 62.88 12.48 -7.71
CA LYS A 28 62.18 13.67 -8.26
C LYS A 28 61.85 13.68 -9.74
N ASP A 29 61.88 12.59 -10.49
CA ASP A 29 61.64 12.64 -11.93
C ASP A 29 60.39 11.89 -12.36
N SER A 30 59.54 12.71 -13.02
CA SER A 30 58.49 12.39 -13.94
C SER A 30 57.29 11.58 -13.44
N ASP A 31 56.15 11.86 -14.09
CA ASP A 31 54.85 11.23 -14.05
C ASP A 31 54.01 11.45 -12.77
N ASN A 32 53.14 12.42 -12.84
CA ASN A 32 52.16 12.70 -11.81
C ASN A 32 51.45 11.40 -11.36
N PRO A 33 51.68 10.91 -10.12
CA PRO A 33 51.15 9.65 -9.63
C PRO A 33 49.63 9.57 -9.70
N SER A 34 48.94 10.72 -9.56
CA SER A 34 47.50 10.82 -9.67
C SER A 34 46.99 10.50 -11.07
N LYS A 35 47.76 10.81 -12.12
CA LYS A 35 47.37 10.53 -13.50
C LYS A 35 47.47 9.04 -13.81
N ARG A 36 48.50 8.38 -13.33
CA ARG A 36 48.73 6.94 -13.54
C ARG A 36 47.80 6.07 -12.67
N LEU A 37 47.44 6.51 -11.46
CA LEU A 37 46.41 5.86 -10.66
C LEU A 37 45.05 5.90 -11.35
N LYS A 38 44.67 7.07 -11.90
CA LYS A 38 43.41 7.22 -12.69
C LYS A 38 43.43 6.36 -13.95
N GLU A 39 44.57 6.21 -14.61
CA GLU A 39 44.69 5.34 -15.78
C GLU A 39 44.58 3.86 -15.41
N LEU A 40 45.18 3.43 -14.29
CA LEU A 40 45.03 2.07 -13.76
C LEU A 40 43.60 1.76 -13.27
N GLU A 41 42.96 2.70 -12.62
CA GLU A 41 41.56 2.58 -12.25
C GLU A 41 40.64 2.51 -13.47
N LYS A 42 40.93 3.29 -14.50
CA LYS A 42 40.21 3.26 -15.78
C LYS A 42 40.42 1.94 -16.54
N ALA A 43 41.63 1.36 -16.48
CA ALA A 43 41.96 0.06 -17.06
C ALA A 43 41.30 -1.10 -16.30
N ASN A 44 41.22 -1.01 -14.96
CA ASN A 44 40.58 -2.03 -14.13
C ASN A 44 39.05 -2.01 -14.26
N ARG A 45 38.42 -0.82 -14.44
CA ARG A 45 36.99 -0.69 -14.76
C ARG A 45 36.62 -1.32 -16.11
N LYS A 46 37.52 -1.35 -17.07
CA LYS A 46 37.28 -2.00 -18.37
C LYS A 46 37.31 -3.55 -18.32
N ARG A 47 37.81 -4.15 -17.23
CA ARG A 47 38.01 -5.60 -17.13
C ARG A 47 36.94 -6.35 -16.34
N LYS A 48 36.04 -5.65 -15.63
CA LYS A 48 34.91 -6.31 -14.95
C LYS A 48 33.65 -6.26 -15.83
N PRO A 49 32.97 -7.37 -16.05
CA PRO A 49 31.70 -7.34 -16.74
C PRO A 49 30.71 -6.51 -15.91
N LYS A 50 30.11 -5.51 -16.54
CA LYS A 50 29.11 -4.66 -15.88
C LYS A 50 27.95 -5.49 -15.37
N THR A 51 27.58 -5.32 -14.13
CA THR A 51 26.39 -5.93 -13.53
C THR A 51 25.11 -5.47 -14.27
N ALA A 52 24.03 -6.21 -14.12
CA ALA A 52 22.75 -5.86 -14.75
C ALA A 52 22.28 -4.44 -14.29
N ALA A 53 22.55 -4.06 -13.05
CA ALA A 53 22.26 -2.74 -12.51
C ALA A 53 23.10 -1.64 -13.18
N GLU A 54 24.40 -1.85 -13.36
CA GLU A 54 25.27 -0.89 -14.05
C GLU A 54 24.95 -0.75 -15.54
N LYS A 55 24.47 -1.81 -16.19
CA LYS A 55 23.94 -1.74 -17.57
C LYS A 55 22.67 -0.90 -17.64
N LYS A 56 21.73 -1.08 -16.70
CA LYS A 56 20.52 -0.25 -16.61
C LYS A 56 20.84 1.22 -16.33
N LEU A 57 21.75 1.51 -15.39
CA LEU A 57 22.18 2.87 -15.08
C LEU A 57 22.88 3.55 -16.26
N SER A 58 23.73 2.82 -16.99
CA SER A 58 24.39 3.37 -18.19
C SER A 58 23.42 3.63 -19.34
N ALA A 59 22.37 2.82 -19.47
CA ALA A 59 21.30 3.02 -20.44
C ALA A 59 20.43 4.23 -20.07
N ALA A 60 20.12 4.42 -18.79
CA ALA A 60 19.38 5.58 -18.29
C ALA A 60 20.17 6.89 -18.51
N LYS A 61 21.47 6.91 -18.19
CA LYS A 61 22.34 8.05 -18.45
C LYS A 61 22.46 8.40 -19.94
N ARG A 62 22.47 7.40 -20.83
CA ARG A 62 22.43 7.65 -22.28
C ARG A 62 21.11 8.28 -22.72
N LYS A 63 19.95 7.75 -22.24
CA LYS A 63 18.63 8.35 -22.53
C LYS A 63 18.54 9.81 -22.05
N GLN A 64 19.09 10.11 -20.88
CA GLN A 64 19.13 11.50 -20.33
C GLN A 64 20.02 12.43 -21.16
N SER A 65 21.17 11.94 -21.61
CA SER A 65 22.06 12.68 -22.51
C SER A 65 21.41 12.98 -23.85
N ASP A 66 20.71 11.98 -24.44
CA ASP A 66 20.00 12.12 -25.71
C ASP A 66 18.80 13.07 -25.57
N ALA A 67 18.08 13.04 -24.43
CA ALA A 67 17.02 14.00 -24.13
C ALA A 67 17.55 15.45 -24.03
N LYS A 68 18.67 15.66 -23.33
CA LYS A 68 19.34 16.97 -23.27
C LYS A 68 19.75 17.46 -24.66
N ARG A 69 20.29 16.58 -25.50
CA ARG A 69 20.70 16.94 -26.88
C ARG A 69 19.50 17.31 -27.76
N ARG A 70 18.38 16.59 -27.63
CA ARG A 70 17.12 16.93 -28.32
C ARG A 70 16.55 18.27 -27.86
N LEU A 71 16.62 18.58 -26.56
CA LEU A 71 16.18 19.86 -26.01
C LEU A 71 17.02 21.03 -26.54
N THR A 72 18.35 20.86 -26.63
CA THR A 72 19.25 21.87 -27.19
C THR A 72 18.97 22.11 -28.68
N VAL A 73 18.71 21.05 -29.45
CA VAL A 73 18.35 21.17 -30.87
C VAL A 73 16.99 21.83 -31.06
N ALA A 74 16.02 21.49 -30.19
CA ALA A 74 14.68 22.12 -30.21
C ALA A 74 14.76 23.63 -29.86
N LYS A 75 15.57 24.00 -28.86
CA LYS A 75 15.81 25.42 -28.53
C LYS A 75 16.44 26.18 -29.69
N LYS A 76 17.44 25.59 -30.36
CA LYS A 76 18.07 26.18 -31.50
C LYS A 76 17.13 26.35 -32.71
N LYS A 77 16.25 25.39 -32.95
CA LYS A 77 15.18 25.48 -33.95
C LYS A 77 14.13 26.56 -33.59
N LEU A 78 13.84 26.77 -32.29
CA LEU A 78 12.93 27.80 -31.85
C LEU A 78 13.52 29.20 -32.01
N GLU A 79 14.84 29.35 -31.81
CA GLU A 79 15.57 30.60 -32.07
C GLU A 79 15.68 30.92 -33.58
N GLU A 80 15.71 29.89 -34.44
CA GLU A 80 15.74 30.04 -35.91
C GLU A 80 14.35 30.35 -36.52
N LEU A 81 13.25 30.23 -35.73
CA LEU A 81 11.86 30.52 -36.15
C LEU A 81 11.37 31.90 -35.71
N GLN A 82 12.25 32.92 -35.65
CA GLN A 82 11.78 34.28 -35.52
C GLN A 82 11.22 34.76 -36.87
N PRO A 83 9.95 35.19 -36.94
CA PRO A 83 9.39 35.71 -38.17
C PRO A 83 9.86 37.15 -38.39
N THR A 84 10.57 37.35 -39.47
CA THR A 84 10.66 38.63 -40.15
C THR A 84 9.32 38.91 -40.82
N GLN A 85 8.48 39.69 -40.16
CA GLN A 85 7.47 40.50 -40.84
C GLN A 85 7.27 41.81 -40.04
N GLU A 86 7.67 42.88 -40.68
CA GLU A 86 7.31 44.25 -40.32
C GLU A 86 5.77 44.36 -40.30
N LEU A 87 5.23 44.67 -39.13
CA LEU A 87 3.90 45.20 -38.98
C LEU A 87 4.03 46.63 -38.46
N GLU A 88 3.53 47.55 -39.26
CA GLU A 88 3.50 48.98 -39.03
C GLU A 88 2.99 49.34 -37.64
N THR A 89 3.71 50.23 -37.03
CA THR A 89 3.54 50.85 -35.73
C THR A 89 2.17 51.50 -35.56
N ALA A 90 1.27 50.86 -34.86
CA ALA A 90 0.32 51.55 -34.01
C ALA A 90 1.07 51.87 -32.71
N ASN A 91 1.26 53.14 -32.41
CA ASN A 91 1.80 53.62 -31.14
C ASN A 91 0.88 53.21 -29.97
N LEU A 92 1.01 52.01 -29.52
CA LEU A 92 0.53 51.59 -28.21
C LEU A 92 1.67 51.80 -27.22
N ASP A 93 1.42 52.69 -26.28
CA ASP A 93 2.36 53.04 -25.23
C ASP A 93 2.62 51.80 -24.32
N PHE A 94 3.62 51.00 -24.70
CA PHE A 94 4.05 49.81 -23.97
C PHE A 94 4.54 50.11 -22.56
N SER A 95 4.83 51.37 -22.22
CA SER A 95 5.24 51.77 -20.87
C SER A 95 4.11 51.65 -19.85
N VAL A 96 2.85 51.81 -20.28
CA VAL A 96 1.67 51.63 -19.43
C VAL A 96 1.38 50.13 -19.22
N ILE A 97 1.63 49.28 -20.22
CA ILE A 97 1.46 47.83 -20.12
C ILE A 97 2.60 47.21 -19.29
N GLU A 98 3.79 47.74 -19.31
CA GLU A 98 4.91 47.30 -18.47
C GLU A 98 4.78 47.75 -17.01
N SER A 99 4.15 48.88 -16.73
CA SER A 99 3.89 49.34 -15.36
C SER A 99 2.73 48.57 -14.68
N GLU A 100 1.79 48.03 -15.44
CA GLU A 100 0.72 47.15 -14.92
C GLU A 100 1.10 45.66 -14.84
N ARG A 101 2.18 45.24 -15.45
CA ARG A 101 2.87 44.01 -15.05
C ARG A 101 3.68 44.29 -13.79
N GLN A 102 3.02 44.64 -12.68
CA GLN A 102 3.52 44.25 -11.39
C GLN A 102 3.87 42.78 -11.53
N LYS A 103 5.13 42.40 -11.39
CA LYS A 103 5.57 41.00 -11.31
C LYS A 103 4.69 40.36 -10.26
N LYS A 104 3.62 39.70 -10.68
CA LYS A 104 2.81 38.87 -9.76
C LYS A 104 3.78 37.86 -9.24
N GLU A 105 4.18 38.00 -8.00
CA GLU A 105 5.05 37.05 -7.32
C GLU A 105 4.36 35.68 -7.35
N VAL A 106 5.03 34.70 -7.92
CA VAL A 106 4.50 33.35 -7.97
C VAL A 106 4.62 32.77 -6.56
N VAL A 107 3.52 32.76 -5.84
CA VAL A 107 3.46 32.30 -4.45
C VAL A 107 3.61 30.77 -4.36
N PHE A 108 3.12 30.04 -5.36
CA PHE A 108 3.21 28.59 -5.44
C PHE A 108 3.30 28.16 -6.90
N ALA A 109 4.28 27.30 -7.19
CA ALA A 109 4.39 26.61 -8.46
C ALA A 109 4.50 25.11 -8.19
N PRO A 110 3.63 24.26 -8.76
CA PRO A 110 3.72 22.84 -8.56
C PRO A 110 4.99 22.27 -9.20
N ASN A 111 5.57 21.26 -8.58
CA ASN A 111 6.65 20.50 -9.19
C ASN A 111 6.14 19.81 -10.46
N ALA A 112 6.99 19.75 -11.49
CA ALA A 112 6.66 19.06 -12.73
C ALA A 112 6.44 17.55 -12.49
N GLY A 113 5.48 16.97 -13.20
CA GLY A 113 5.13 15.55 -13.07
C GLY A 113 3.98 15.32 -12.09
N PRO A 114 4.12 14.40 -11.12
CA PRO A 114 2.99 13.91 -10.31
C PRO A 114 2.23 15.00 -9.55
N GLN A 115 2.91 16.02 -9.00
CA GLN A 115 2.22 17.12 -8.31
C GLN A 115 1.37 17.96 -9.27
N THR A 116 1.88 18.23 -10.46
CA THR A 116 1.12 18.91 -11.51
C THR A 116 -0.06 18.06 -11.99
N GLU A 117 0.14 16.74 -12.15
CA GLU A 117 -0.93 15.81 -12.52
C GLU A 117 -2.02 15.73 -11.44
N PHE A 118 -1.63 15.75 -10.17
CA PHE A 118 -2.58 15.77 -9.05
C PHE A 118 -3.46 17.04 -9.07
N LEU A 119 -2.84 18.19 -9.26
CA LEU A 119 -3.57 19.46 -9.35
C LEU A 119 -4.45 19.56 -10.62
N ALA A 120 -4.07 18.89 -11.70
CA ALA A 120 -4.87 18.83 -12.93
C ALA A 120 -5.96 17.76 -12.93
N ALA A 121 -5.99 16.88 -11.91
CA ALA A 121 -6.90 15.74 -11.87
C ALA A 121 -8.37 16.17 -11.74
N SER A 122 -9.20 15.66 -12.64
CA SER A 122 -10.66 15.92 -12.70
C SER A 122 -11.52 14.81 -12.10
N GLU A 123 -10.91 13.69 -11.72
CA GLU A 123 -11.60 12.56 -11.08
C GLU A 123 -12.15 12.98 -9.71
N GLN A 124 -13.30 12.42 -9.35
CA GLN A 124 -13.97 12.77 -8.11
C GLN A 124 -13.19 12.34 -6.87
N GLU A 125 -12.50 11.21 -6.93
CA GLU A 125 -11.63 10.72 -5.86
C GLU A 125 -10.22 10.46 -6.40
N VAL A 126 -9.23 11.15 -5.84
CA VAL A 126 -7.81 10.99 -6.22
C VAL A 126 -6.96 10.76 -4.99
N LEU A 127 -6.12 9.73 -5.05
CA LEU A 127 -5.06 9.48 -4.10
C LEU A 127 -3.71 9.93 -4.70
N TYR A 128 -3.02 10.83 -4.00
CA TYR A 128 -1.66 11.24 -4.31
C TYR A 128 -0.72 10.65 -3.26
N GLY A 129 -0.01 9.59 -3.59
CA GLY A 129 0.68 8.80 -2.59
C GLY A 129 1.89 8.05 -3.12
N GLY A 130 2.67 7.46 -2.20
CA GLY A 130 3.90 6.73 -2.50
C GLY A 130 5.04 7.18 -1.60
N ALA A 131 6.22 7.49 -2.15
CA ALA A 131 7.38 7.87 -1.35
C ALA A 131 7.18 9.15 -0.54
N ALA A 132 7.97 9.29 0.53
CA ALA A 132 8.05 10.53 1.30
C ALA A 132 8.70 11.65 0.47
N GLY A 133 8.48 12.90 0.85
CA GLY A 133 9.13 14.05 0.22
C GLY A 133 8.51 14.51 -1.11
N GLY A 134 7.52 13.83 -1.69
CA GLY A 134 6.92 14.15 -2.99
C GLY A 134 6.01 15.38 -3.03
N GLY A 135 6.01 16.27 -2.02
CA GLY A 135 5.21 17.51 -2.03
C GLY A 135 3.71 17.32 -1.77
N LYS A 136 3.29 16.19 -1.21
CA LYS A 136 1.88 15.77 -1.03
C LYS A 136 1.03 16.77 -0.24
N SER A 137 1.48 17.18 0.94
CA SER A 137 0.73 18.11 1.81
C SER A 137 0.55 19.50 1.18
N TYR A 138 1.57 19.99 0.46
CA TYR A 138 1.42 21.23 -0.33
C TYR A 138 0.41 21.06 -1.46
N GLY A 139 0.38 19.90 -2.12
CA GLY A 139 -0.63 19.58 -3.12
C GLY A 139 -2.05 19.67 -2.57
N LEU A 140 -2.32 19.11 -1.36
CA LEU A 140 -3.64 19.22 -0.72
C LEU A 140 -4.04 20.64 -0.38
N LEU A 141 -3.10 21.47 0.06
CA LEU A 141 -3.35 22.89 0.38
C LEU A 141 -3.56 23.73 -0.89
N ALA A 142 -2.83 23.44 -1.96
CA ALA A 142 -2.87 24.21 -3.21
C ALA A 142 -4.07 23.84 -4.10
N ASP A 143 -4.52 22.59 -4.10
CA ASP A 143 -5.59 22.10 -4.98
C ASP A 143 -6.89 22.93 -4.88
N PRO A 144 -7.42 23.23 -3.68
CA PRO A 144 -8.67 24.01 -3.55
C PRO A 144 -8.51 25.51 -3.80
N MET A 145 -7.28 26.05 -3.86
CA MET A 145 -7.03 27.49 -4.01
C MET A 145 -7.71 28.11 -5.24
N ARG A 146 -7.86 27.34 -6.32
CA ARG A 146 -8.54 27.74 -7.55
C ARG A 146 -10.02 28.10 -7.37
N TYR A 147 -10.60 27.75 -6.23
CA TYR A 147 -12.01 27.99 -5.93
C TYR A 147 -12.23 28.98 -4.78
N PHE A 148 -11.16 29.52 -4.18
CA PHE A 148 -11.28 30.42 -3.02
C PHE A 148 -11.86 31.79 -3.35
N ASP A 149 -12.02 32.12 -4.62
CA ASP A 149 -12.73 33.34 -5.06
C ASP A 149 -14.25 33.17 -5.04
N ASN A 150 -14.77 31.93 -4.91
CA ASN A 150 -16.19 31.66 -4.84
C ASN A 150 -16.66 31.62 -3.37
N PRO A 151 -17.60 32.50 -2.93
CA PRO A 151 -18.07 32.57 -1.54
C PRO A 151 -18.78 31.30 -1.05
N ASN A 152 -19.30 30.47 -1.97
CA ASN A 152 -19.99 29.20 -1.66
C ASN A 152 -19.02 28.03 -1.47
N PHE A 153 -17.71 28.24 -1.69
CA PHE A 153 -16.72 27.19 -1.44
C PHE A 153 -16.64 26.90 0.06
N ASN A 154 -16.77 25.61 0.40
CA ASN A 154 -16.61 25.11 1.76
C ASN A 154 -15.80 23.81 1.72
N GLY A 155 -14.55 23.85 2.13
CA GLY A 155 -13.63 22.73 2.12
C GLY A 155 -13.24 22.27 3.52
N ILE A 156 -12.77 21.03 3.62
CA ILE A 156 -12.21 20.44 4.85
C ILE A 156 -11.00 19.56 4.52
N ILE A 157 -9.93 19.72 5.28
CA ILE A 157 -8.77 18.82 5.27
C ILE A 157 -8.64 18.19 6.65
N LEU A 158 -8.50 16.88 6.67
CA LEU A 158 -8.52 16.03 7.86
C LEU A 158 -7.16 15.35 8.05
N ARG A 159 -6.66 15.36 9.29
CA ARG A 159 -5.53 14.56 9.76
C ARG A 159 -5.94 13.63 10.88
N ARG A 160 -5.06 12.70 11.28
CA ARG A 160 -5.39 11.73 12.34
C ARG A 160 -5.35 12.37 13.73
N THR A 161 -4.32 13.17 14.01
CA THR A 161 -4.12 13.79 15.32
C THR A 161 -3.96 15.31 15.23
N ASN A 162 -4.18 15.98 16.35
CA ASN A 162 -3.98 17.43 16.45
C ASN A 162 -2.50 17.82 16.28
N ASP A 163 -1.59 17.00 16.77
CA ASP A 163 -0.15 17.31 16.69
C ASP A 163 0.34 17.23 15.24
N GLU A 164 -0.13 16.25 14.49
CA GLU A 164 0.18 16.13 13.06
C GLU A 164 -0.44 17.28 12.23
N LEU A 165 -1.61 17.80 12.64
CA LEU A 165 -2.27 18.91 11.98
C LEU A 165 -1.45 20.21 12.00
N ARG A 166 -0.57 20.39 12.99
CA ARG A 166 0.27 21.60 13.12
C ARG A 166 1.12 21.87 11.90
N GLU A 167 1.69 20.84 11.30
CA GLU A 167 2.51 20.99 10.09
C GLU A 167 1.70 21.52 8.91
N LEU A 168 0.49 21.00 8.70
CA LEU A 168 -0.42 21.52 7.68
C LEU A 168 -0.82 22.98 7.96
N LEU A 169 -1.08 23.29 9.23
CA LEU A 169 -1.43 24.65 9.63
C LEU A 169 -0.29 25.63 9.33
N TRP A 170 0.95 25.31 9.70
CA TRP A 170 2.11 26.15 9.43
C TRP A 170 2.31 26.37 7.92
N LYS A 171 2.24 25.33 7.11
CA LYS A 171 2.31 25.44 5.65
C LYS A 171 1.19 26.31 5.09
N SER A 172 -0.03 26.19 5.60
CA SER A 172 -1.15 27.03 5.17
C SER A 172 -1.00 28.49 5.59
N GLN A 173 -0.41 28.76 6.77
CA GLN A 173 -0.10 30.12 7.25
C GLN A 173 1.00 30.79 6.43
N GLU A 174 1.91 30.01 5.86
CA GLU A 174 2.90 30.51 4.92
C GLU A 174 2.29 30.81 3.53
N LEU A 175 1.40 29.94 3.04
CA LEU A 175 0.88 29.96 1.69
C LEU A 175 -0.28 30.94 1.49
N TYR A 176 -1.33 30.83 2.33
CA TYR A 176 -2.61 31.50 2.05
C TYR A 176 -2.58 33.01 2.21
N PRO A 177 -1.90 33.62 3.23
CA PRO A 177 -1.82 35.07 3.32
C PRO A 177 -1.06 35.74 2.16
N LYS A 178 -0.08 35.02 1.59
CA LYS A 178 0.67 35.49 0.41
C LYS A 178 -0.19 35.42 -0.86
N ALA A 179 -0.95 34.29 -1.02
CA ALA A 179 -1.79 34.08 -2.19
C ALA A 179 -3.10 34.90 -2.17
N PHE A 180 -3.67 35.10 -0.99
CA PHE A 180 -4.97 35.77 -0.78
C PHE A 180 -4.83 36.84 0.30
N GLN A 181 -4.52 38.05 -0.11
CA GLN A 181 -4.40 39.18 0.83
C GLN A 181 -5.74 39.34 1.60
N GLY A 182 -5.68 39.28 2.93
CA GLY A 182 -6.86 39.32 3.79
C GLY A 182 -7.44 37.95 4.21
N ALA A 183 -6.84 36.83 3.80
CA ALA A 183 -7.16 35.52 4.36
C ALA A 183 -6.89 35.50 5.88
N LYS A 184 -7.82 34.95 6.66
CA LYS A 184 -7.76 34.95 8.14
C LYS A 184 -7.95 33.54 8.69
N TRP A 185 -7.03 33.12 9.54
CA TRP A 185 -7.17 31.93 10.35
C TRP A 185 -7.99 32.21 11.60
N GLN A 186 -8.99 31.38 11.86
CA GLN A 186 -9.85 31.45 13.05
C GLN A 186 -9.58 30.21 13.92
N GLU A 187 -8.72 30.36 14.92
CA GLU A 187 -8.25 29.23 15.73
C GLU A 187 -9.38 28.47 16.44
N LYS A 188 -10.30 29.18 17.08
CA LYS A 188 -11.46 28.57 17.77
C LYS A 188 -12.35 27.74 16.85
N LYS A 189 -12.35 28.01 15.55
CA LYS A 189 -13.13 27.30 14.54
C LYS A 189 -12.30 26.31 13.73
N SER A 190 -10.98 26.32 13.87
CA SER A 190 -10.04 25.58 13.04
C SER A 190 -10.31 25.82 11.54
N GLN A 191 -10.49 27.09 11.14
CA GLN A 191 -11.00 27.46 9.83
C GLN A 191 -10.26 28.67 9.25
N TRP A 192 -9.86 28.56 8.00
CA TRP A 192 -9.52 29.70 7.13
C TRP A 192 -10.79 30.33 6.57
N THR A 193 -10.82 31.66 6.55
CA THR A 193 -11.84 32.45 5.86
C THR A 193 -11.13 33.37 4.87
N PHE A 194 -11.50 33.28 3.62
CA PHE A 194 -10.93 34.06 2.52
C PHE A 194 -11.72 35.34 2.25
N PRO A 195 -11.16 36.33 1.55
CA PRO A 195 -11.85 37.59 1.29
C PRO A 195 -13.20 37.47 0.57
N SER A 196 -13.37 36.44 -0.27
CA SER A 196 -14.61 36.11 -0.95
C SER A 196 -15.71 35.62 0.00
N GLY A 197 -15.36 35.13 1.19
CA GLY A 197 -16.22 34.39 2.10
C GLY A 197 -16.05 32.87 2.04
N ALA A 198 -15.23 32.35 1.12
CA ALA A 198 -14.85 30.95 1.04
C ALA A 198 -14.24 30.46 2.36
N LYS A 199 -14.43 29.18 2.67
CA LYS A 199 -14.00 28.59 3.94
C LYS A 199 -13.22 27.30 3.69
N LEU A 200 -12.14 27.12 4.46
CA LEU A 200 -11.42 25.85 4.51
C LEU A 200 -11.12 25.48 5.96
N TRP A 201 -11.62 24.32 6.37
CA TRP A 201 -11.40 23.78 7.69
C TRP A 201 -10.13 22.92 7.69
N LEU A 202 -9.27 23.08 8.69
CA LEU A 202 -8.14 22.21 8.98
C LEU A 202 -8.40 21.58 10.35
N THR A 203 -8.63 20.27 10.40
CA THR A 203 -9.05 19.60 11.62
C THR A 203 -8.60 18.14 11.64
N TYR A 204 -8.94 17.41 12.69
CA TYR A 204 -8.48 16.03 12.89
C TYR A 204 -9.62 15.10 13.34
N LEU A 205 -9.38 13.80 13.18
CA LEU A 205 -10.27 12.71 13.61
C LEU A 205 -9.43 11.67 14.36
N GLU A 206 -9.47 11.69 15.68
CA GLU A 206 -8.76 10.69 16.50
C GLU A 206 -9.36 9.30 16.33
N ARG A 207 -10.66 9.22 16.12
CA ARG A 207 -11.39 7.97 15.86
C ARG A 207 -12.20 8.10 14.57
N ASP A 208 -12.36 6.99 13.86
CA ASP A 208 -13.14 6.98 12.64
C ASP A 208 -14.58 7.45 12.85
N GLN A 209 -15.17 7.18 14.03
CA GLN A 209 -16.52 7.60 14.40
C GLN A 209 -16.66 9.12 14.60
N ASP A 210 -15.58 9.85 14.81
CA ASP A 210 -15.62 11.31 14.99
C ASP A 210 -16.15 12.04 13.74
N VAL A 211 -16.18 11.38 12.58
CA VAL A 211 -16.81 11.91 11.36
C VAL A 211 -18.30 12.19 11.53
N LEU A 212 -18.97 11.53 12.47
CA LEU A 212 -20.41 11.73 12.72
C LEU A 212 -20.74 13.15 13.16
N ARG A 213 -19.79 13.89 13.74
CA ARG A 213 -19.95 15.32 14.07
C ARG A 213 -20.20 16.22 12.87
N TYR A 214 -19.87 15.74 11.65
CA TYR A 214 -20.15 16.45 10.40
C TYR A 214 -21.52 16.12 9.80
N GLN A 215 -22.37 15.40 10.54
CA GLN A 215 -23.74 15.14 10.12
C GLN A 215 -24.46 16.47 9.89
N GLY A 216 -25.15 16.57 8.74
CA GLY A 216 -25.86 17.81 8.35
C GLY A 216 -24.99 18.83 7.62
N GLN A 217 -23.68 18.77 7.70
CA GLN A 217 -22.77 19.69 7.00
C GLN A 217 -22.65 19.31 5.50
N ALA A 218 -22.23 20.29 4.70
CA ALA A 218 -22.02 20.15 3.26
C ALA A 218 -20.65 20.74 2.89
N PHE A 219 -19.90 19.98 2.09
CA PHE A 219 -18.59 20.39 1.62
C PHE A 219 -18.50 20.23 0.10
N THR A 220 -17.74 21.11 -0.55
CA THR A 220 -17.37 21.01 -1.97
C THR A 220 -16.04 20.28 -2.14
N TYR A 221 -15.17 20.37 -1.14
CA TYR A 221 -13.86 19.74 -1.09
C TYR A 221 -13.65 19.02 0.24
N ILE A 222 -13.25 17.76 0.16
CA ILE A 222 -12.88 16.97 1.33
C ILE A 222 -11.53 16.33 1.06
N ALA A 223 -10.58 16.53 1.97
CA ALA A 223 -9.28 15.89 1.85
C ALA A 223 -8.86 15.19 3.14
N PHE A 224 -8.12 14.11 2.97
CA PHE A 224 -7.47 13.37 4.05
C PHE A 224 -5.97 13.37 3.81
N ASP A 225 -5.22 13.92 4.72
CA ASP A 225 -3.76 13.79 4.71
C ASP A 225 -3.35 12.59 5.57
N GLU A 226 -2.38 11.83 5.08
CA GLU A 226 -1.95 10.54 5.64
C GLU A 226 -3.11 9.53 5.79
N LEU A 227 -3.78 9.23 4.68
CA LEU A 227 -5.00 8.41 4.63
C LEU A 227 -4.82 7.01 5.23
N THR A 228 -3.61 6.42 5.14
CA THR A 228 -3.31 5.11 5.74
C THR A 228 -3.28 5.11 7.27
N GLN A 229 -3.33 6.27 7.92
CA GLN A 229 -3.48 6.34 9.39
C GLN A 229 -4.91 6.01 9.87
N TYR A 230 -5.88 5.97 8.97
CA TYR A 230 -7.25 5.56 9.27
C TYR A 230 -7.40 4.06 9.08
N ALA A 231 -7.67 3.33 10.17
CA ALA A 231 -7.69 1.87 10.17
C ALA A 231 -8.79 1.25 9.29
N SER A 232 -9.88 1.99 9.03
CA SER A 232 -10.99 1.53 8.20
C SER A 232 -11.39 2.56 7.15
N PRO A 233 -12.07 2.15 6.07
CA PRO A 233 -12.58 3.07 5.04
C PRO A 233 -13.78 3.89 5.51
N PHE A 234 -14.29 3.67 6.74
CA PHE A 234 -15.53 4.28 7.24
C PHE A 234 -15.50 5.80 7.18
N ALA A 235 -14.42 6.44 7.69
CA ALA A 235 -14.31 7.89 7.69
C ALA A 235 -14.34 8.48 6.27
N TRP A 236 -13.60 7.90 5.34
CA TRP A 236 -13.58 8.29 3.92
C TRP A 236 -14.96 8.15 3.28
N THR A 237 -15.57 6.97 3.44
CA THR A 237 -16.87 6.65 2.82
C THR A 237 -17.99 7.51 3.41
N TYR A 238 -18.00 7.73 4.72
CA TYR A 238 -18.98 8.60 5.38
C TYR A 238 -18.86 10.05 4.91
N MET A 239 -17.64 10.59 4.89
CA MET A 239 -17.40 11.97 4.47
C MET A 239 -17.79 12.20 3.00
N ARG A 240 -17.67 11.21 2.12
CA ARG A 240 -18.19 11.29 0.74
C ARG A 240 -19.68 11.66 0.71
N SER A 241 -20.47 11.16 1.62
CA SER A 241 -21.90 11.50 1.70
C SER A 241 -22.15 12.96 2.10
N ARG A 242 -21.11 13.69 2.50
CA ARG A 242 -21.18 15.13 2.81
C ARG A 242 -20.80 16.01 1.61
N LEU A 243 -20.33 15.42 0.52
CA LEU A 243 -20.05 16.14 -0.72
C LEU A 243 -21.37 16.58 -1.38
N ARG A 244 -21.66 17.85 -1.31
CA ARG A 244 -22.83 18.45 -1.97
C ARG A 244 -22.71 19.95 -2.05
N THR A 245 -23.23 20.54 -3.11
CA THR A 245 -23.35 21.99 -3.29
C THR A 245 -24.61 22.30 -4.11
N THR A 246 -25.15 23.48 -3.91
CA THR A 246 -26.19 24.05 -4.80
C THR A 246 -25.58 24.94 -5.89
N ASP A 247 -24.31 25.25 -5.77
CA ASP A 247 -23.58 26.06 -6.74
C ASP A 247 -22.96 25.16 -7.81
N GLN A 248 -23.51 25.16 -9.00
CA GLN A 248 -23.06 24.31 -10.12
C GLN A 248 -21.69 24.73 -10.69
N SER A 249 -21.17 25.91 -10.32
CA SER A 249 -19.83 26.35 -10.73
C SER A 249 -18.72 25.69 -9.90
N LEU A 250 -19.07 25.04 -8.78
CA LEU A 250 -18.14 24.36 -7.90
C LEU A 250 -18.22 22.84 -8.08
N PRO A 251 -17.10 22.18 -8.37
CA PRO A 251 -17.07 20.71 -8.35
C PRO A 251 -17.18 20.20 -6.91
N ILE A 252 -17.65 18.98 -6.77
CA ILE A 252 -17.60 18.23 -5.53
C ILE A 252 -16.60 17.08 -5.67
N TYR A 253 -15.57 17.03 -4.81
CA TYR A 253 -14.49 16.07 -4.97
C TYR A 253 -13.72 15.79 -3.68
N MET A 254 -13.03 14.65 -3.66
CA MET A 254 -12.17 14.20 -2.56
C MET A 254 -10.73 14.03 -3.00
N ARG A 255 -9.83 14.30 -2.07
CA ARG A 255 -8.40 14.09 -2.24
C ARG A 255 -7.83 13.34 -1.05
N GLY A 256 -6.96 12.39 -1.30
CA GLY A 256 -6.18 11.70 -0.27
C GLY A 256 -4.70 11.83 -0.55
N THR A 257 -3.91 11.96 0.51
CA THR A 257 -2.46 11.81 0.43
C THR A 257 -2.01 10.77 1.44
N THR A 258 -0.96 10.01 1.12
CA THR A 258 -0.38 9.08 2.07
C THR A 258 0.94 8.49 1.57
N ASN A 259 1.65 7.82 2.48
CA ASN A 259 2.70 6.86 2.18
C ASN A 259 2.13 5.43 2.34
N PRO A 260 2.76 4.40 1.74
CA PRO A 260 2.50 3.01 2.10
C PRO A 260 2.80 2.77 3.59
N GLY A 261 2.16 1.78 4.18
CA GLY A 261 2.27 1.49 5.62
C GLY A 261 1.11 2.05 6.42
N GLY A 262 1.17 1.88 7.75
CA GLY A 262 0.11 2.28 8.67
C GLY A 262 -1.11 1.35 8.69
N PRO A 263 -2.01 1.53 9.68
CA PRO A 263 -3.12 0.61 9.94
C PRO A 263 -4.15 0.51 8.79
N GLY A 264 -4.24 1.52 7.94
CA GLY A 264 -5.17 1.56 6.80
C GLY A 264 -4.57 1.13 5.48
N HIS A 265 -3.31 0.68 5.45
CA HIS A 265 -2.60 0.30 4.23
C HIS A 265 -3.44 -0.63 3.33
N GLY A 266 -4.03 -1.69 3.91
CA GLY A 266 -4.76 -2.72 3.16
C GLY A 266 -5.98 -2.17 2.42
N TRP A 267 -6.86 -1.43 3.10
CA TRP A 267 -8.04 -0.90 2.44
C TRP A 267 -7.72 0.23 1.44
N VAL A 268 -6.71 1.07 1.71
CA VAL A 268 -6.27 2.11 0.77
C VAL A 268 -5.70 1.46 -0.49
N LYS A 269 -4.86 0.43 -0.34
CA LYS A 269 -4.32 -0.35 -1.45
C LYS A 269 -5.44 -0.96 -2.29
N LYS A 270 -6.38 -1.67 -1.65
CA LYS A 270 -7.55 -2.28 -2.31
C LYS A 270 -8.44 -1.25 -3.02
N MET A 271 -8.57 -0.03 -2.46
CA MET A 271 -9.43 1.03 -3.01
C MET A 271 -8.80 1.78 -4.18
N PHE A 272 -7.49 2.03 -4.18
CA PHE A 272 -6.84 2.95 -5.11
C PHE A 272 -5.71 2.35 -5.94
N ILE A 273 -4.98 1.34 -5.41
CA ILE A 273 -3.75 0.83 -6.04
C ILE A 273 -4.04 -0.41 -6.90
N ASP A 274 -4.69 -1.42 -6.29
CA ASP A 274 -4.93 -2.72 -6.95
C ASP A 274 -5.90 -2.66 -8.14
N PRO A 275 -6.92 -1.74 -8.18
CA PRO A 275 -7.92 -1.76 -9.25
C PRO A 275 -7.39 -1.37 -10.62
N ALA A 276 -6.33 -0.59 -10.72
CA ALA A 276 -5.78 -0.11 -11.99
C ALA A 276 -4.30 0.27 -11.89
N PRO A 277 -3.54 0.23 -12.99
CA PRO A 277 -2.19 0.76 -13.03
C PRO A 277 -2.14 2.23 -12.61
N ALA A 278 -1.00 2.64 -12.03
CA ALA A 278 -0.76 4.03 -11.64
C ALA A 278 -1.06 5.02 -12.78
N ASN A 279 -1.57 6.19 -12.42
CA ASN A 279 -1.97 7.26 -13.34
C ASN A 279 -3.15 6.93 -14.27
N LYS A 280 -3.80 5.78 -14.10
CA LYS A 280 -4.99 5.43 -14.89
C LYS A 280 -6.26 5.77 -14.13
N LYS A 281 -7.18 6.46 -14.81
CA LYS A 281 -8.55 6.66 -14.36
C LYS A 281 -9.30 5.34 -14.44
N PHE A 282 -10.07 5.00 -13.41
CA PHE A 282 -10.91 3.81 -13.39
C PHE A 282 -12.25 4.08 -12.71
N ILE A 283 -13.24 3.24 -12.98
CA ILE A 283 -14.54 3.30 -12.31
C ILE A 283 -14.33 2.88 -10.85
N ALA A 284 -14.87 3.66 -9.92
CA ALA A 284 -14.78 3.31 -8.50
C ALA A 284 -15.41 1.93 -8.26
N LYS A 285 -14.72 1.12 -7.44
CA LYS A 285 -15.19 -0.23 -7.08
C LYS A 285 -15.68 -0.26 -5.64
N ASP A 286 -16.68 -1.09 -5.42
CA ASP A 286 -17.11 -1.48 -4.08
C ASP A 286 -16.01 -2.31 -3.41
N LEU A 287 -15.67 -2.00 -2.16
CA LEU A 287 -14.57 -2.65 -1.46
C LEU A 287 -14.86 -4.11 -1.08
N ASP A 288 -16.12 -4.43 -0.87
CA ASP A 288 -16.50 -5.77 -0.43
C ASP A 288 -16.64 -6.72 -1.62
N SER A 289 -17.47 -6.34 -2.60
CA SER A 289 -17.76 -7.19 -3.77
C SER A 289 -16.73 -7.07 -4.90
N GLY A 290 -15.93 -5.98 -4.93
CA GLY A 290 -15.01 -5.68 -6.03
C GLY A 290 -15.69 -5.22 -7.32
N ASN A 291 -17.04 -5.12 -7.34
CA ASN A 291 -17.81 -4.71 -8.50
C ASN A 291 -17.69 -3.20 -8.77
N ASP A 292 -17.87 -2.81 -10.01
CA ASP A 292 -17.93 -1.40 -10.39
C ASP A 292 -19.14 -0.71 -9.76
N LEU A 293 -18.92 0.48 -9.20
CA LEU A 293 -20.00 1.31 -8.66
C LEU A 293 -20.69 2.05 -9.81
N VAL A 294 -21.85 1.55 -10.19
CA VAL A 294 -22.67 2.09 -11.26
C VAL A 294 -24.08 2.44 -10.77
N TYR A 295 -24.81 3.28 -11.51
CA TYR A 295 -26.20 3.54 -11.21
C TYR A 295 -27.03 2.28 -11.34
N PRO A 296 -27.91 1.97 -10.34
CA PRO A 296 -28.68 0.73 -10.32
C PRO A 296 -29.73 0.67 -11.44
N GLU A 297 -30.18 -0.54 -11.73
CA GLU A 297 -31.30 -0.76 -12.63
C GLU A 297 -32.54 0.05 -12.20
N GLY A 298 -33.24 0.62 -13.16
CA GLY A 298 -34.39 1.50 -12.92
C GLY A 298 -34.06 2.98 -12.71
N HIS A 299 -32.77 3.35 -12.56
CA HIS A 299 -32.35 4.74 -12.55
C HIS A 299 -32.22 5.28 -13.99
N ALA A 300 -32.50 6.59 -14.21
CA ALA A 300 -32.36 7.22 -15.54
C ALA A 300 -30.96 7.09 -16.17
N ARG A 301 -29.92 6.88 -15.34
CA ARG A 301 -28.54 6.70 -15.73
C ARG A 301 -28.03 5.27 -15.46
N ALA A 302 -28.93 4.27 -15.50
CA ALA A 302 -28.56 2.89 -15.19
C ALA A 302 -27.32 2.41 -15.97
N GLY A 303 -26.38 1.78 -15.28
CA GLY A 303 -25.13 1.29 -15.86
C GLY A 303 -24.02 2.33 -16.03
N GLU A 304 -24.31 3.64 -15.89
CA GLU A 304 -23.24 4.64 -15.91
C GLU A 304 -22.44 4.62 -14.60
N PRO A 305 -21.12 4.92 -14.63
CA PRO A 305 -20.29 5.03 -13.42
C PRO A 305 -20.85 6.06 -12.44
N LEU A 306 -20.90 5.73 -11.14
CA LEU A 306 -21.24 6.70 -10.10
C LEU A 306 -20.16 7.78 -10.02
N PHE A 307 -18.90 7.39 -10.02
CA PHE A 307 -17.74 8.27 -10.04
C PHE A 307 -16.46 7.49 -10.40
N HIS A 308 -15.38 8.24 -10.61
CA HIS A 308 -14.10 7.66 -10.97
C HIS A 308 -13.06 7.93 -9.89
N ARG A 309 -12.08 7.01 -9.83
CA ARG A 309 -10.88 7.11 -9.01
C ARG A 309 -9.63 7.16 -9.86
N ARG A 310 -8.58 7.70 -9.26
CA ARG A 310 -7.23 7.68 -9.82
C ARG A 310 -6.21 7.63 -8.69
N PHE A 311 -5.15 6.85 -8.86
CA PHE A 311 -3.94 6.87 -8.05
C PHE A 311 -2.82 7.55 -8.81
N ILE A 312 -2.18 8.55 -8.19
CA ILE A 312 -1.02 9.26 -8.73
C ILE A 312 0.15 8.97 -7.80
N PRO A 313 1.20 8.24 -8.27
CA PRO A 313 2.35 7.91 -7.45
C PRO A 313 3.23 9.13 -7.23
N ALA A 314 3.67 9.34 -5.99
CA ALA A 314 4.66 10.35 -5.62
C ALA A 314 6.02 9.70 -5.34
N SER A 315 7.08 10.34 -5.79
CA SER A 315 8.46 9.96 -5.52
C SER A 315 9.23 11.12 -4.86
N LEU A 316 10.25 10.82 -4.06
CA LEU A 316 11.18 11.82 -3.58
C LEU A 316 11.83 12.60 -4.74
N TYR A 317 12.14 11.89 -5.82
CA TYR A 317 12.82 12.44 -7.01
C TYR A 317 11.96 13.41 -7.84
N ASP A 318 10.66 13.48 -7.54
CA ASP A 318 9.75 14.46 -8.14
C ASP A 318 9.83 15.84 -7.44
N ASN A 319 10.58 15.93 -6.33
CA ASN A 319 10.74 17.14 -5.54
C ASN A 319 12.19 17.66 -5.59
N PRO A 320 12.50 18.63 -6.46
CA PRO A 320 13.85 19.17 -6.60
C PRO A 320 14.37 19.80 -5.31
N TYR A 321 13.51 20.37 -4.47
CA TYR A 321 13.91 21.02 -3.21
C TYR A 321 14.49 20.05 -2.16
N LEU A 322 14.19 18.76 -2.24
CA LEU A 322 14.68 17.75 -1.29
C LEU A 322 15.77 16.86 -1.88
N THR A 323 16.01 16.97 -3.19
CA THR A 323 17.02 16.14 -3.88
C THR A 323 18.30 16.90 -4.21
N GLU A 324 18.32 18.23 -4.03
CA GLU A 324 19.43 19.07 -4.44
C GLU A 324 20.71 18.80 -3.65
N ASP A 325 20.62 18.65 -2.32
CA ASP A 325 21.75 18.36 -1.43
C ASP A 325 21.93 16.87 -1.09
N GLY A 326 20.93 16.04 -1.38
CA GLY A 326 20.93 14.61 -1.12
C GLY A 326 20.85 14.21 0.37
N ALA A 327 20.76 15.16 1.30
CA ALA A 327 20.74 14.88 2.73
C ALA A 327 19.49 14.11 3.15
N TYR A 328 18.33 14.48 2.61
CA TYR A 328 17.08 13.79 2.91
C TYR A 328 17.06 12.36 2.34
N GLU A 329 17.57 12.15 1.14
CA GLU A 329 17.73 10.82 0.55
C GLU A 329 18.64 9.93 1.41
N ALA A 330 19.77 10.47 1.90
CA ALA A 330 20.67 9.75 2.77
C ALA A 330 20.00 9.32 4.09
N ASN A 331 19.14 10.17 4.67
CA ASN A 331 18.35 9.83 5.85
C ASN A 331 17.40 8.67 5.56
N LEU A 332 16.69 8.68 4.44
CA LEU A 332 15.78 7.60 4.06
C LEU A 332 16.53 6.30 3.74
N LEU A 333 17.71 6.38 3.12
CA LEU A 333 18.56 5.21 2.85
C LEU A 333 19.09 4.55 4.11
N SER A 334 19.23 5.30 5.21
CA SER A 334 19.69 4.79 6.51
C SER A 334 18.62 4.01 7.29
N LEU A 335 17.36 4.09 6.86
CA LEU A 335 16.25 3.38 7.49
C LEU A 335 16.35 1.86 7.30
N PRO A 336 15.76 1.06 8.21
CA PRO A 336 15.57 -0.36 8.01
C PRO A 336 14.92 -0.64 6.64
N GLU A 337 15.25 -1.77 6.04
CA GLU A 337 14.85 -2.13 4.66
C GLU A 337 13.35 -1.92 4.39
N MET A 338 12.50 -2.37 5.30
CA MET A 338 11.05 -2.23 5.17
C MET A 338 10.60 -0.77 5.11
N GLN A 339 11.06 0.05 6.05
CA GLN A 339 10.73 1.49 6.08
C GLN A 339 11.32 2.23 4.87
N ARG A 340 12.51 1.84 4.43
CA ARG A 340 13.13 2.39 3.22
C ARG A 340 12.27 2.08 1.98
N ARG A 341 11.78 0.85 1.83
CA ARG A 341 10.89 0.48 0.72
C ARG A 341 9.60 1.27 0.75
N GLN A 342 9.01 1.49 1.92
CA GLN A 342 7.79 2.30 2.06
C GLN A 342 8.04 3.79 1.78
N LEU A 343 9.04 4.38 2.43
CA LEU A 343 9.21 5.83 2.45
C LEU A 343 10.05 6.35 1.29
N LEU A 344 11.05 5.60 0.82
CA LEU A 344 11.89 6.01 -0.31
C LEU A 344 11.36 5.48 -1.64
N GLU A 345 10.96 4.21 -1.68
CA GLU A 345 10.55 3.55 -2.92
C GLU A 345 9.03 3.68 -3.17
N GLY A 346 8.25 4.00 -2.12
CA GLY A 346 6.79 4.09 -2.20
C GLY A 346 6.14 2.74 -2.50
N ASP A 347 6.74 1.66 -2.02
CA ASP A 347 6.34 0.28 -2.34
C ASP A 347 5.09 -0.13 -1.55
N TRP A 348 3.99 -0.31 -2.26
CA TRP A 348 2.72 -0.80 -1.72
C TRP A 348 2.67 -2.32 -1.50
N GLY A 349 3.72 -3.03 -1.84
CA GLY A 349 3.86 -4.47 -1.56
C GLY A 349 4.33 -4.77 -0.14
N VAL A 350 4.67 -3.74 0.67
CA VAL A 350 5.23 -3.88 2.01
C VAL A 350 4.39 -3.10 3.00
N ALA A 351 3.76 -3.80 3.96
CA ALA A 351 3.03 -3.17 5.06
C ALA A 351 3.89 -3.10 6.32
N ASP A 352 3.94 -1.94 6.97
CA ASP A 352 4.65 -1.77 8.23
C ASP A 352 3.95 -2.55 9.35
N GLY A 353 4.74 -3.28 10.14
CA GLY A 353 4.18 -4.12 11.19
C GLY A 353 3.37 -5.31 10.65
N ALA A 354 3.55 -5.70 9.38
CA ALA A 354 2.95 -6.92 8.86
C ALA A 354 3.32 -8.12 9.73
N ALA A 355 2.31 -8.91 10.12
CA ALA A 355 2.51 -10.07 10.96
C ALA A 355 3.31 -11.17 10.25
N PHE A 356 3.29 -11.21 8.91
CA PHE A 356 3.88 -12.28 8.11
C PHE A 356 4.80 -11.73 7.01
N SER A 357 5.95 -11.22 7.43
CA SER A 357 6.98 -10.69 6.52
C SER A 357 7.60 -11.74 5.59
N GLU A 358 7.48 -13.03 5.94
CA GLU A 358 7.94 -14.17 5.15
C GLU A 358 7.10 -14.40 3.89
N PHE A 359 5.85 -13.94 3.87
CA PHE A 359 4.98 -14.11 2.71
C PHE A 359 5.50 -13.28 1.51
N ARG A 360 5.78 -13.96 0.43
CA ARG A 360 6.25 -13.39 -0.84
C ARG A 360 5.39 -13.96 -1.98
N PRO A 361 4.63 -13.12 -2.71
CA PRO A 361 3.76 -13.61 -3.79
C PRO A 361 4.47 -14.48 -4.83
N ASN A 362 5.70 -14.11 -5.22
CA ASN A 362 6.50 -14.86 -6.20
C ASN A 362 6.98 -16.24 -5.71
N VAL A 363 6.81 -16.57 -4.43
CA VAL A 363 7.21 -17.85 -3.81
C VAL A 363 6.00 -18.65 -3.39
N HIS A 364 5.01 -17.97 -2.80
CA HIS A 364 3.87 -18.62 -2.15
C HIS A 364 2.63 -18.69 -3.01
N VAL A 365 2.54 -17.88 -4.09
CA VAL A 365 1.39 -17.90 -4.99
C VAL A 365 1.77 -18.64 -6.27
N ILE A 366 0.97 -19.64 -6.59
CA ILE A 366 1.20 -20.52 -7.74
C ILE A 366 -0.04 -20.55 -8.64
N GLU A 367 0.19 -20.87 -9.92
CA GLU A 367 -0.91 -21.10 -10.85
C GLU A 367 -1.68 -22.36 -10.48
N PRO A 368 -3.01 -22.38 -10.66
CA PRO A 368 -3.83 -23.57 -10.42
C PRO A 368 -3.43 -24.74 -11.31
N TYR A 369 -3.43 -25.92 -10.75
CA TYR A 369 -3.29 -27.18 -11.45
C TYR A 369 -4.25 -28.22 -10.88
N ASP A 370 -4.48 -29.31 -11.59
CA ASP A 370 -5.35 -30.37 -11.12
C ASP A 370 -4.71 -31.15 -9.96
N ILE A 371 -5.30 -31.02 -8.78
CA ILE A 371 -4.84 -31.74 -7.58
C ILE A 371 -5.09 -33.25 -7.76
N PRO A 372 -4.06 -34.12 -7.68
CA PRO A 372 -4.24 -35.57 -7.78
C PRO A 372 -5.27 -36.11 -6.79
N SER A 373 -6.10 -37.06 -7.22
CA SER A 373 -7.22 -37.58 -6.43
C SER A 373 -6.79 -38.32 -5.15
N GLU A 374 -5.58 -38.86 -5.16
CA GLU A 374 -4.94 -39.59 -4.05
C GLU A 374 -4.37 -38.66 -2.97
N TRP A 375 -4.24 -37.39 -3.24
CA TRP A 375 -3.74 -36.44 -2.23
C TRP A 375 -4.77 -36.25 -1.12
N VAL A 376 -4.26 -36.19 0.11
CA VAL A 376 -5.08 -35.93 1.28
C VAL A 376 -5.63 -34.51 1.20
N ARG A 377 -6.96 -34.41 1.24
CA ARG A 377 -7.67 -33.11 1.19
C ARG A 377 -8.44 -32.89 2.48
N PHE A 378 -8.42 -31.65 2.94
CA PHE A 378 -9.19 -31.21 4.09
C PHE A 378 -9.58 -29.73 3.92
N ARG A 379 -10.44 -29.23 4.78
CA ARG A 379 -10.88 -27.84 4.74
C ARG A 379 -10.86 -27.21 6.12
N SER A 380 -10.88 -25.88 6.14
CA SER A 380 -11.08 -25.08 7.35
C SER A 380 -12.10 -23.98 7.12
N CYS A 381 -12.72 -23.52 8.18
CA CYS A 381 -13.72 -22.44 8.11
C CYS A 381 -13.65 -21.56 9.35
N ASP A 382 -13.60 -20.26 9.13
CA ASP A 382 -13.98 -19.24 10.10
C ASP A 382 -15.37 -18.73 9.74
N TYR A 383 -16.35 -18.85 10.64
CA TYR A 383 -17.75 -18.55 10.37
C TYR A 383 -18.15 -17.16 10.87
N GLY A 384 -18.71 -16.35 10.00
CA GLY A 384 -19.39 -15.10 10.31
C GLY A 384 -20.73 -14.96 9.58
N TYR A 385 -21.75 -14.43 10.23
CA TYR A 385 -23.02 -14.10 9.58
C TYR A 385 -23.02 -12.62 9.14
N SER A 386 -22.81 -11.71 10.10
CA SER A 386 -22.73 -10.27 9.83
C SER A 386 -21.38 -9.85 9.24
N SER A 387 -20.34 -10.57 9.59
CA SER A 387 -19.02 -10.56 8.97
C SER A 387 -18.92 -11.65 7.90
N TYR A 388 -17.76 -11.81 7.29
CA TYR A 388 -17.53 -12.84 6.30
C TYR A 388 -17.30 -14.21 6.94
N SER A 389 -17.78 -15.26 6.27
CA SER A 389 -17.31 -16.63 6.47
C SER A 389 -16.21 -16.90 5.47
N ALA A 390 -15.06 -17.37 5.94
CA ALA A 390 -13.92 -17.74 5.12
C ALA A 390 -13.74 -19.27 5.16
N VAL A 391 -13.84 -19.92 4.00
CA VAL A 391 -13.62 -21.36 3.86
C VAL A 391 -12.46 -21.60 2.93
N HIS A 392 -11.49 -22.42 3.37
CA HIS A 392 -10.31 -22.76 2.58
C HIS A 392 -10.18 -24.29 2.46
N TRP A 393 -9.81 -24.75 1.26
CA TRP A 393 -9.53 -26.15 0.98
C TRP A 393 -8.05 -26.34 0.74
N PHE A 394 -7.53 -27.41 1.35
CA PHE A 394 -6.13 -27.74 1.32
C PHE A 394 -5.91 -29.16 0.80
N ALA A 395 -4.84 -29.30 0.03
CA ALA A 395 -4.27 -30.58 -0.33
C ALA A 395 -2.86 -30.69 0.25
N ILE A 396 -2.42 -31.90 0.58
CA ILE A 396 -1.05 -32.15 1.06
C ILE A 396 -0.28 -32.81 -0.08
N ASP A 397 0.77 -32.15 -0.56
CA ASP A 397 1.73 -32.77 -1.47
C ASP A 397 2.51 -33.86 -0.71
N PRO A 398 2.37 -35.14 -1.09
CA PRO A 398 3.05 -36.21 -0.39
C PRO A 398 4.57 -36.20 -0.58
N SER A 399 5.10 -35.55 -1.60
CA SER A 399 6.53 -35.52 -1.92
C SER A 399 7.31 -34.67 -0.94
N TYR A 400 6.78 -33.49 -0.60
CA TYR A 400 7.45 -32.50 0.24
C TYR A 400 6.67 -32.18 1.51
N GLY A 401 5.45 -32.65 1.61
CA GLY A 401 4.56 -32.32 2.70
C GLY A 401 4.03 -30.89 2.66
N THR A 402 4.19 -30.18 1.56
CA THR A 402 3.68 -28.81 1.37
C THR A 402 2.16 -28.79 1.39
N LEU A 403 1.60 -27.81 2.09
CA LEU A 403 0.17 -27.51 2.05
C LEU A 403 -0.15 -26.68 0.81
N ILE A 404 -1.07 -27.14 -0.02
CA ILE A 404 -1.56 -26.37 -1.16
C ILE A 404 -2.97 -25.89 -0.84
N ASN A 405 -3.13 -24.60 -0.59
CA ASN A 405 -4.45 -23.97 -0.51
C ASN A 405 -4.99 -23.76 -1.92
N TYR A 406 -5.84 -24.68 -2.40
CA TYR A 406 -6.25 -24.74 -3.80
C TYR A 406 -7.61 -24.12 -4.09
N ARG A 407 -8.41 -23.81 -3.05
CA ARG A 407 -9.73 -23.18 -3.19
C ARG A 407 -10.05 -22.32 -1.98
N GLU A 408 -10.72 -21.21 -2.25
CA GLU A 408 -11.22 -20.26 -1.25
C GLU A 408 -12.69 -19.94 -1.54
N LEU A 409 -13.49 -19.83 -0.48
CA LEU A 409 -14.85 -19.29 -0.53
C LEU A 409 -14.98 -18.22 0.55
N TYR A 410 -15.40 -17.02 0.17
CA TYR A 410 -15.49 -15.88 1.07
C TYR A 410 -16.86 -15.23 0.93
N LEU A 411 -17.77 -15.50 1.88
CA LEU A 411 -19.20 -15.16 1.80
C LEU A 411 -19.68 -14.49 3.08
N SER A 412 -20.62 -13.55 2.95
CA SER A 412 -21.31 -12.91 4.09
C SER A 412 -22.82 -13.17 4.02
N LYS A 413 -23.51 -12.98 5.15
CA LYS A 413 -24.97 -13.12 5.28
C LYS A 413 -25.50 -14.51 4.94
N HIS A 414 -24.71 -15.56 5.17
CA HIS A 414 -25.09 -16.95 5.00
C HIS A 414 -25.34 -17.58 6.37
N THR A 415 -26.49 -18.22 6.53
CA THR A 415 -26.76 -19.08 7.70
C THR A 415 -25.87 -20.31 7.68
N GLY A 416 -25.75 -21.03 8.79
CA GLY A 416 -24.99 -22.29 8.82
C GLY A 416 -25.42 -23.26 7.72
N ARG A 417 -26.71 -23.36 7.44
CA ARG A 417 -27.27 -24.21 6.37
C ARG A 417 -26.91 -23.72 4.97
N ASP A 418 -26.97 -22.42 4.73
CA ASP A 418 -26.65 -21.84 3.42
C ASP A 418 -25.16 -22.00 3.13
N LEU A 419 -24.31 -21.74 4.11
CA LEU A 419 -22.87 -21.96 4.00
C LEU A 419 -22.55 -23.44 3.77
N ALA A 420 -23.19 -24.37 4.51
CA ALA A 420 -22.99 -25.82 4.30
C ALA A 420 -23.34 -26.22 2.86
N ARG A 421 -24.44 -25.71 2.30
CA ARG A 421 -24.82 -25.95 0.91
C ARG A 421 -23.75 -25.45 -0.06
N ALA A 422 -23.29 -24.21 0.12
CA ALA A 422 -22.25 -23.62 -0.73
C ALA A 422 -20.92 -24.41 -0.65
N VAL A 423 -20.54 -24.88 0.55
CA VAL A 423 -19.36 -25.72 0.76
C VAL A 423 -19.49 -27.05 0.01
N LEU A 424 -20.61 -27.75 0.17
CA LEU A 424 -20.83 -29.05 -0.47
C LEU A 424 -20.93 -28.91 -1.99
N GLU A 425 -21.52 -27.82 -2.49
CA GLU A 425 -21.58 -27.52 -3.92
C GLU A 425 -20.18 -27.26 -4.49
N ALA A 426 -19.35 -26.50 -3.78
CA ALA A 426 -17.96 -26.24 -4.17
C ALA A 426 -17.08 -27.50 -4.15
N GLU A 427 -17.37 -28.49 -3.30
CA GLU A 427 -16.65 -29.76 -3.21
C GLU A 427 -17.07 -30.77 -4.29
N GLY A 428 -18.34 -30.75 -4.68
CA GLY A 428 -18.86 -31.71 -5.65
C GLY A 428 -18.59 -33.15 -5.22
N SER A 429 -17.77 -33.89 -5.97
CA SER A 429 -17.42 -35.30 -5.71
C SER A 429 -16.09 -35.48 -4.95
N GLU A 430 -15.43 -34.37 -4.55
CA GLU A 430 -14.15 -34.46 -3.84
C GLU A 430 -14.30 -35.10 -2.46
N LYS A 431 -13.34 -35.96 -2.09
CA LYS A 431 -13.34 -36.65 -0.78
C LYS A 431 -12.52 -35.84 0.21
N MET A 432 -13.18 -35.22 1.19
CA MET A 432 -12.52 -34.54 2.30
C MET A 432 -12.23 -35.49 3.42
N GLN A 433 -10.99 -35.54 3.91
CA GLN A 433 -10.63 -36.37 5.06
C GLN A 433 -11.28 -35.81 6.33
N TYR A 434 -11.27 -34.48 6.51
CA TYR A 434 -11.92 -33.77 7.61
C TYR A 434 -12.15 -32.29 7.26
N GLY A 435 -12.92 -31.63 8.11
CA GLY A 435 -13.06 -30.19 8.13
C GLY A 435 -12.81 -29.62 9.52
N VAL A 436 -12.23 -28.44 9.64
CA VAL A 436 -12.04 -27.71 10.91
C VAL A 436 -12.85 -26.44 10.87
N LEU A 437 -13.70 -26.21 11.86
CA LEU A 437 -14.56 -25.05 11.97
C LEU A 437 -14.27 -24.31 13.27
N ASP A 438 -14.44 -22.99 13.28
CA ASP A 438 -14.36 -22.21 14.51
C ASP A 438 -15.16 -22.87 15.62
N SER A 439 -14.50 -23.16 16.71
CA SER A 439 -15.09 -23.86 17.86
C SER A 439 -16.25 -23.09 18.52
N SER A 440 -16.37 -21.76 18.30
CA SER A 440 -17.51 -20.97 18.77
C SER A 440 -18.84 -21.42 18.16
N CYS A 441 -18.80 -22.08 17.00
CA CYS A 441 -19.97 -22.58 16.28
C CYS A 441 -20.67 -23.75 16.97
N TRP A 442 -20.03 -24.41 17.96
CA TRP A 442 -20.66 -25.45 18.79
C TRP A 442 -21.38 -24.89 20.02
N HIS A 443 -21.25 -23.58 20.31
CA HIS A 443 -21.94 -23.00 21.46
C HIS A 443 -23.35 -22.58 21.10
N ASN A 444 -24.32 -23.06 21.89
CA ASN A 444 -25.69 -22.51 21.86
C ASN A 444 -25.70 -21.15 22.54
N ARG A 445 -25.81 -20.07 21.74
CA ARG A 445 -25.86 -18.68 22.21
C ARG A 445 -27.24 -18.30 22.77
N GLY A 446 -27.83 -19.17 23.64
CA GLY A 446 -29.14 -18.93 24.23
C GLY A 446 -30.34 -19.10 23.28
N GLN A 447 -30.13 -19.64 22.10
CA GLN A 447 -31.18 -20.03 21.17
C GLN A 447 -31.68 -21.43 21.48
N ILE A 448 -32.99 -21.64 21.41
CA ILE A 448 -33.59 -22.97 21.46
C ILE A 448 -33.41 -23.55 20.05
N GLY A 449 -32.49 -24.50 19.90
CA GLY A 449 -32.23 -25.14 18.60
C GLY A 449 -30.78 -25.68 18.49
N PRO A 450 -30.46 -26.30 17.37
CA PRO A 450 -29.12 -26.80 17.12
C PRO A 450 -28.12 -25.67 16.98
N SER A 451 -26.87 -25.91 17.34
CA SER A 451 -25.75 -25.02 17.09
C SER A 451 -25.48 -24.90 15.58
N ILE A 452 -24.74 -23.86 15.18
CA ILE A 452 -24.33 -23.64 13.78
C ILE A 452 -23.62 -24.87 13.22
N ALA A 453 -22.72 -25.46 14.01
CA ALA A 453 -21.97 -26.66 13.62
C ALA A 453 -22.91 -27.86 13.43
N GLU A 454 -23.86 -28.07 14.32
CA GLU A 454 -24.86 -29.15 14.21
C GLU A 454 -25.76 -28.97 12.98
N GLU A 455 -26.18 -27.74 12.65
CA GLU A 455 -26.91 -27.46 11.42
C GLU A 455 -26.12 -27.80 10.16
N MET A 456 -24.83 -27.45 10.12
CA MET A 456 -23.95 -27.74 8.98
C MET A 456 -23.72 -29.27 8.86
N ILE A 457 -23.51 -29.98 10.01
CA ILE A 457 -23.32 -31.41 10.04
C ILE A 457 -24.59 -32.13 9.59
N ALA A 458 -25.78 -31.69 10.00
CA ALA A 458 -27.07 -32.24 9.56
C ALA A 458 -27.28 -32.13 8.03
N MET A 459 -26.65 -31.14 7.38
CA MET A 459 -26.63 -31.02 5.91
C MET A 459 -25.62 -31.97 5.23
N GLY A 460 -24.85 -32.75 5.99
CA GLY A 460 -23.78 -33.60 5.48
C GLY A 460 -22.38 -32.96 5.46
N CYS A 461 -22.26 -31.70 5.81
CA CYS A 461 -21.01 -30.99 5.86
C CYS A 461 -20.32 -31.23 7.22
N ARG A 462 -19.44 -32.24 7.30
CA ARG A 462 -18.81 -32.66 8.54
C ARG A 462 -17.69 -31.76 8.98
N TRP A 463 -17.68 -31.37 10.27
CA TRP A 463 -16.70 -30.51 10.88
C TRP A 463 -16.22 -31.08 12.24
N ARG A 464 -15.00 -30.70 12.62
CA ARG A 464 -14.47 -30.80 13.99
C ARG A 464 -14.12 -29.41 14.50
N PRO A 465 -14.17 -29.17 15.83
CA PRO A 465 -13.84 -27.86 16.39
C PRO A 465 -12.35 -27.52 16.20
N SER A 466 -12.08 -26.22 16.02
CA SER A 466 -10.73 -25.68 16.08
C SER A 466 -10.19 -25.73 17.52
N ASP A 467 -8.86 -25.71 17.66
CA ASP A 467 -8.21 -25.66 18.97
C ASP A 467 -8.53 -24.35 19.71
N ARG A 468 -8.94 -24.47 20.97
CA ARG A 468 -9.27 -23.37 21.90
C ARG A 468 -8.39 -23.33 23.15
N THR A 469 -7.35 -24.13 23.24
CA THR A 469 -6.44 -24.09 24.37
C THR A 469 -5.83 -22.69 24.54
N ASN A 470 -5.53 -22.31 25.78
CA ASN A 470 -4.87 -21.04 26.04
C ASN A 470 -3.59 -20.93 25.23
N GLY A 471 -3.45 -19.83 24.49
CA GLY A 471 -2.30 -19.61 23.60
C GLY A 471 -2.44 -20.22 22.19
N ALA A 472 -3.53 -20.94 21.87
CA ALA A 472 -3.73 -21.55 20.54
C ALA A 472 -3.66 -20.53 19.39
N ARG A 473 -4.09 -19.29 19.62
CA ARG A 473 -4.01 -18.22 18.62
C ARG A 473 -2.55 -17.84 18.30
N ILE A 474 -1.74 -17.64 19.34
CA ILE A 474 -0.29 -17.35 19.21
C ILE A 474 0.45 -18.56 18.62
N ALA A 475 0.15 -19.77 19.12
CA ALA A 475 0.74 -20.99 18.56
C ALA A 475 0.42 -21.16 17.07
N GLY A 476 -0.80 -20.83 16.66
CA GLY A 476 -1.24 -20.87 15.27
C GLY A 476 -0.54 -19.83 14.40
N LYS A 477 -0.35 -18.62 14.90
CA LYS A 477 0.46 -17.59 14.23
C LYS A 477 1.90 -18.08 14.03
N ASN A 478 2.54 -18.57 15.09
CA ASN A 478 3.91 -19.09 15.02
C ASN A 478 4.00 -20.28 14.04
N ARG A 479 3.00 -21.14 14.01
CA ARG A 479 2.94 -22.23 13.06
C ARG A 479 2.83 -21.75 11.62
N LEU A 480 2.07 -20.69 11.38
CA LEU A 480 1.97 -20.08 10.05
C LEU A 480 3.31 -19.44 9.63
N HIS A 481 4.03 -18.78 10.55
CA HIS A 481 5.40 -18.30 10.30
C HIS A 481 6.33 -19.45 9.88
N GLU A 482 6.26 -20.60 10.56
CA GLU A 482 7.10 -21.76 10.22
C GLU A 482 6.81 -22.28 8.81
N VAL A 483 5.55 -22.43 8.43
CA VAL A 483 5.19 -22.99 7.11
C VAL A 483 5.34 -21.98 5.97
N LEU A 484 5.40 -20.68 6.27
CA LEU A 484 5.73 -19.64 5.28
C LEU A 484 7.24 -19.54 5.01
N LYS A 485 8.09 -20.06 5.89
CA LYS A 485 9.53 -20.08 5.62
C LYS A 485 9.85 -21.04 4.48
N VAL A 486 10.78 -20.61 3.64
CA VAL A 486 11.34 -21.47 2.58
C VAL A 486 12.36 -22.40 3.22
N ASP A 487 12.19 -23.68 3.02
CA ASP A 487 13.16 -24.69 3.45
C ASP A 487 14.45 -24.58 2.62
N GLU A 488 15.61 -24.58 3.27
CA GLU A 488 16.92 -24.37 2.62
C GLU A 488 17.32 -25.54 1.70
N VAL A 489 16.76 -26.73 1.91
CA VAL A 489 17.12 -27.93 1.16
C VAL A 489 16.21 -28.14 -0.05
N THR A 490 14.91 -27.94 0.16
CA THR A 490 13.90 -28.15 -0.89
C THR A 490 13.63 -26.91 -1.71
N GLU A 491 14.06 -25.73 -1.25
CA GLU A 491 13.76 -24.40 -1.80
C GLU A 491 12.25 -24.12 -1.90
N LEU A 492 11.41 -24.90 -1.21
CA LEU A 492 9.96 -24.77 -1.20
C LEU A 492 9.46 -24.28 0.17
N PRO A 493 8.39 -23.47 0.21
CA PRO A 493 7.72 -23.13 1.46
C PRO A 493 6.82 -24.31 1.91
N GLY A 494 6.54 -24.38 3.20
CA GLY A 494 5.62 -25.38 3.73
C GLY A 494 4.14 -25.15 3.39
N ILE A 495 3.79 -23.98 2.82
CA ILE A 495 2.44 -23.65 2.32
C ILE A 495 2.50 -22.84 1.05
N GLN A 496 1.64 -23.16 0.08
CA GLN A 496 1.43 -22.39 -1.14
C GLN A 496 -0.06 -22.17 -1.40
N PHE A 497 -0.39 -21.12 -2.15
CA PHE A 497 -1.74 -20.70 -2.44
C PHE A 497 -1.94 -20.63 -3.95
N PHE A 498 -3.04 -21.20 -4.44
CA PHE A 498 -3.44 -20.95 -5.82
C PHE A 498 -3.82 -19.47 -5.98
N ASN A 499 -3.49 -18.85 -7.10
CA ASN A 499 -3.79 -17.45 -7.38
C ASN A 499 -5.31 -17.13 -7.37
N THR A 500 -6.15 -18.16 -7.32
CA THR A 500 -7.61 -18.06 -7.15
C THR A 500 -8.03 -17.81 -5.71
N CYS A 501 -7.16 -18.06 -4.71
CA CYS A 501 -7.40 -17.80 -3.29
C CYS A 501 -7.11 -16.32 -2.97
N ARG A 502 -7.92 -15.44 -3.53
CA ARG A 502 -7.64 -14.00 -3.61
C ARG A 502 -7.62 -13.29 -2.27
N GLN A 503 -8.53 -13.67 -1.36
CA GLN A 503 -8.66 -12.95 -0.09
C GLN A 503 -7.46 -13.20 0.81
N ILE A 504 -7.07 -14.46 1.02
CA ILE A 504 -5.91 -14.77 1.88
C ILE A 504 -4.60 -14.21 1.29
N ILE A 505 -4.44 -14.21 -0.04
CA ILE A 505 -3.28 -13.62 -0.72
C ILE A 505 -3.23 -12.11 -0.51
N ALA A 506 -4.39 -11.45 -0.48
CA ALA A 506 -4.47 -10.01 -0.22
C ALA A 506 -4.25 -9.68 1.26
N ASP A 507 -4.71 -10.53 2.19
CA ASP A 507 -4.68 -10.26 3.62
C ASP A 507 -3.29 -10.52 4.24
N LEU A 508 -2.64 -11.64 3.93
CA LEU A 508 -1.37 -12.04 4.56
C LEU A 508 -0.28 -10.96 4.58
N PRO A 509 -0.02 -10.23 3.47
CA PRO A 509 1.04 -9.21 3.45
C PRO A 509 0.70 -7.94 4.23
N VAL A 510 -0.56 -7.74 4.62
CA VAL A 510 -1.04 -6.49 5.24
C VAL A 510 -1.60 -6.67 6.64
N LEU A 511 -1.72 -7.92 7.13
CA LEU A 511 -2.16 -8.22 8.49
C LEU A 511 -1.21 -7.58 9.50
N PRO A 512 -1.67 -6.63 10.34
CA PRO A 512 -0.80 -5.95 11.29
C PRO A 512 -0.50 -6.82 12.52
N SER A 513 0.74 -6.78 13.01
CA SER A 513 1.07 -7.31 14.34
C SER A 513 0.43 -6.46 15.43
N ASP A 514 0.12 -7.07 16.58
CA ASP A 514 -0.42 -6.32 17.73
C ASP A 514 0.61 -5.27 18.22
N PRO A 515 0.31 -3.98 18.20
CA PRO A 515 1.21 -2.93 18.63
C PRO A 515 1.56 -3.00 20.12
N ARG A 516 0.83 -3.79 20.91
CA ARG A 516 1.10 -4.04 22.34
C ARG A 516 2.18 -5.11 22.56
N GLY A 517 2.72 -5.70 21.49
CA GLY A 517 3.75 -6.71 21.58
C GLY A 517 3.27 -8.07 22.10
N THR A 518 2.00 -8.42 21.89
CA THR A 518 1.40 -9.69 22.34
C THR A 518 1.65 -10.80 21.33
N ASP A 519 2.66 -10.91 20.60
CA ASP A 519 2.95 -11.98 19.63
C ASP A 519 1.74 -12.46 18.76
N ASP A 520 0.66 -11.66 18.66
CA ASP A 520 -0.55 -11.92 17.87
C ASP A 520 -0.71 -10.87 16.75
N ILE A 521 -1.73 -11.01 15.93
CA ILE A 521 -2.16 -9.95 15.01
C ILE A 521 -2.95 -8.89 15.80
N ASP A 522 -3.03 -7.67 15.27
CA ASP A 522 -3.79 -6.58 15.90
C ASP A 522 -5.29 -6.95 15.97
N PRO A 523 -5.87 -7.10 17.19
CA PRO A 523 -7.27 -7.50 17.35
C PRO A 523 -8.27 -6.44 16.86
N ARG A 524 -7.81 -5.24 16.50
CA ARG A 524 -8.64 -4.19 15.91
C ARG A 524 -8.78 -4.33 14.40
N TYR A 525 -8.00 -5.22 13.79
CA TYR A 525 -8.10 -5.50 12.36
C TYR A 525 -9.39 -6.32 12.10
N ALA A 526 -10.31 -5.73 11.34
CA ALA A 526 -11.67 -6.24 11.21
C ALA A 526 -11.83 -7.35 10.14
N THR A 527 -10.78 -7.68 9.40
CA THR A 527 -10.84 -8.60 8.25
C THR A 527 -9.87 -9.76 8.39
N ASP A 528 -9.78 -10.36 9.58
CA ASP A 528 -8.88 -11.48 9.88
C ASP A 528 -9.49 -12.88 9.56
N HIS A 529 -10.68 -12.93 8.98
CA HIS A 529 -11.41 -14.19 8.76
C HIS A 529 -10.68 -15.20 7.88
N ALA A 530 -10.07 -14.73 6.77
CA ALA A 530 -9.29 -15.62 5.90
C ALA A 530 -8.05 -16.16 6.63
N TYR A 531 -7.35 -15.30 7.37
CA TYR A 531 -6.23 -15.69 8.23
C TYR A 531 -6.65 -16.70 9.29
N ASP A 532 -7.73 -16.46 10.03
CA ASP A 532 -8.19 -17.38 11.08
C ASP A 532 -8.56 -18.75 10.50
N SER A 533 -9.21 -18.81 9.36
CA SER A 533 -9.48 -20.07 8.66
C SER A 533 -8.17 -20.80 8.30
N VAL A 534 -7.18 -20.13 7.71
CA VAL A 534 -5.88 -20.75 7.39
C VAL A 534 -5.13 -21.16 8.66
N ARG A 535 -5.19 -20.35 9.71
CA ARG A 535 -4.61 -20.67 11.02
C ARG A 535 -5.21 -21.96 11.61
N TYR A 536 -6.52 -22.16 11.52
CA TYR A 536 -7.16 -23.42 11.94
C TYR A 536 -6.65 -24.61 11.11
N ALA A 537 -6.44 -24.41 9.82
CA ALA A 537 -5.89 -25.46 8.96
C ALA A 537 -4.49 -25.89 9.39
N VAL A 538 -3.55 -24.94 9.54
CA VAL A 538 -2.16 -25.26 9.89
C VAL A 538 -2.03 -25.85 11.30
N MET A 539 -2.91 -25.44 12.23
CA MET A 539 -2.99 -26.01 13.58
C MET A 539 -3.60 -27.41 13.62
N SER A 540 -4.51 -27.72 12.72
CA SER A 540 -5.19 -29.02 12.67
C SER A 540 -4.30 -30.14 12.14
N ARG A 541 -3.19 -29.80 11.49
CA ARG A 541 -2.27 -30.75 10.88
C ARG A 541 -1.37 -31.39 11.96
N PRO A 542 -1.20 -32.72 12.00
CA PRO A 542 -0.13 -33.31 12.78
C PRO A 542 1.22 -32.73 12.35
N ARG A 543 2.15 -32.57 13.29
CA ARG A 543 3.50 -32.06 13.01
C ARG A 543 4.08 -32.73 11.78
N ALA A 544 4.77 -31.97 10.96
CA ALA A 544 5.29 -32.37 9.68
C ALA A 544 5.80 -33.81 9.64
N PHE A 545 5.38 -34.55 8.61
CA PHE A 545 6.02 -35.81 8.26
C PHE A 545 7.50 -35.50 7.99
N SER A 546 8.38 -36.05 8.86
CA SER A 546 9.76 -36.20 8.44
C SER A 546 9.77 -37.23 7.31
N PRO A 547 10.52 -37.03 6.22
CA PRO A 547 10.68 -38.07 5.18
C PRO A 547 11.16 -39.41 5.72
N PHE A 548 11.70 -39.48 6.95
CA PHE A 548 12.12 -40.67 7.67
C PHE A 548 10.98 -41.42 8.37
N ASP A 549 9.76 -40.90 8.43
CA ASP A 549 8.64 -41.57 9.13
C ASP A 549 7.75 -42.42 8.21
N TRP A 550 8.09 -42.59 6.96
CA TRP A 550 7.34 -43.41 5.98
C TRP A 550 7.27 -44.93 6.30
N GLY A 551 7.87 -45.36 7.38
CA GLY A 551 7.80 -46.78 7.81
C GLY A 551 7.02 -47.01 9.11
N LYS A 552 6.60 -45.96 9.80
CA LYS A 552 5.83 -46.11 11.05
C LYS A 552 4.41 -45.64 10.77
N GLY A 553 3.48 -46.60 10.75
CA GLY A 553 2.06 -46.31 10.57
C GLY A 553 1.61 -45.14 11.44
N VAL A 554 0.83 -44.25 10.86
CA VAL A 554 0.23 -43.10 11.55
C VAL A 554 -0.38 -43.63 12.85
N PRO A 555 0.04 -43.14 14.05
CA PRO A 555 -0.67 -43.48 15.26
C PRO A 555 -2.11 -42.98 15.06
N GLN A 556 -3.07 -43.89 14.96
CA GLN A 556 -4.46 -43.54 15.15
C GLN A 556 -4.54 -43.00 16.59
N GLN A 557 -4.44 -41.69 16.77
CA GLN A 557 -4.94 -41.07 17.99
C GLN A 557 -6.43 -41.34 18.00
N SER A 558 -6.80 -42.43 18.69
CA SER A 558 -8.19 -42.63 19.10
C SER A 558 -8.56 -41.40 19.93
N TRP A 559 -9.52 -40.65 19.42
CA TRP A 559 -10.14 -39.57 20.18
C TRP A 559 -10.63 -40.18 21.49
N GLN A 560 -10.05 -39.75 22.60
CA GLN A 560 -10.59 -40.02 23.93
C GLN A 560 -11.27 -38.72 24.39
N PRO A 561 -12.56 -38.80 24.77
CA PRO A 561 -13.21 -37.63 25.35
C PRO A 561 -12.46 -37.21 26.61
N ALA A 562 -12.33 -35.93 26.84
CA ALA A 562 -11.66 -35.33 28.01
C ALA A 562 -12.32 -35.74 29.33
N ASP A 563 -13.51 -36.31 29.27
CA ASP A 563 -14.24 -36.89 30.40
C ASP A 563 -14.89 -38.21 29.97
N ALA A 564 -14.39 -39.33 30.54
CA ALA A 564 -14.90 -40.66 30.28
C ALA A 564 -16.31 -40.91 30.85
N THR A 565 -16.85 -39.97 31.66
CA THR A 565 -18.12 -40.12 32.37
C THR A 565 -19.31 -39.61 31.57
N PHE A 566 -19.11 -38.74 30.57
CA PHE A 566 -20.17 -38.07 29.80
C PHE A 566 -20.18 -38.39 28.30
N GLY A 567 -19.59 -39.41 27.82
CA GLY A 567 -19.86 -40.04 26.53
C GLY A 567 -20.15 -39.18 25.27
N TYR A 568 -19.70 -37.92 25.25
CA TYR A 568 -19.89 -36.99 24.10
C TYR A 568 -18.57 -36.38 23.67
#